data_8133fc9cac8b7f3d00c3118a30caf21c
#
_entry.id   8133fc9cac8b7f3d00c3118a30caf21c
#
_cell.length_a   1.000
_cell.length_b   1.000
_cell.length_c   1.000
_cell.angle_alpha   90.00
_cell.angle_beta   90.00
_cell.angle_gamma   90.00
#
_symmetry.space_group_name_H-M   'P 1'
#
loop_
_entity.id
_entity.type
_entity.pdbx_description
1 polymer ?
#
loop_
_entity_poly.entity_id
_entity_poly.type
_entity_poly.pdbx_seq_one_letter_code
_entity_poly.pdbx_strand_id
1 'polypeptide(L)'
;MTILLLPTSAEIEYQKEMRTNEYLKTIQWIEDNLPDYETIWLECISSGDSFIEKYSKVFYSHSHNPDFINKGANLGIALKKFMGENDINQELIVQFTGRYHFTDDYFFRVIKDNPGYDLYAMDDGHSQYFTGCFALKKELFSKWVNETDWVSLNNLMINIEKSLWSFARDNNLNVYELDSIHMDCNIFGNGNPVQIKR
;
A
#
# COMPACT_ATOMS: atom_id res chain seq x y z
N MET A 1 -17.32 5.56 3.06
CA MET A 1 -16.38 5.22 4.18
C MET A 1 -15.08 4.71 3.58
N THR A 2 -13.96 4.95 4.25
CA THR A 2 -12.61 4.62 3.77
C THR A 2 -11.91 3.70 4.77
N ILE A 3 -11.17 2.71 4.28
CA ILE A 3 -10.30 1.84 5.08
C ILE A 3 -8.85 2.11 4.71
N LEU A 4 -7.95 2.06 5.70
CA LEU A 4 -6.51 2.11 5.52
C LEU A 4 -5.95 0.68 5.48
N LEU A 5 -5.25 0.34 4.41
CA LEU A 5 -4.57 -0.94 4.24
C LEU A 5 -3.06 -0.71 4.14
N LEU A 6 -2.32 -1.22 5.11
CA LEU A 6 -0.89 -0.98 5.25
C LEU A 6 -0.08 -2.27 5.07
N PRO A 7 0.40 -2.56 3.86
CA PRO A 7 1.37 -3.63 3.64
C PRO A 7 2.62 -3.44 4.49
N THR A 8 3.01 -4.49 5.18
CA THR A 8 4.12 -4.47 6.13
C THR A 8 4.94 -5.76 6.08
N SER A 9 6.15 -5.68 6.59
CA SER A 9 7.08 -6.77 6.84
C SER A 9 7.80 -6.43 8.14
N ALA A 10 7.04 -6.38 9.24
CA ALA A 10 7.47 -5.82 10.50
C ALA A 10 8.56 -6.65 11.20
N GLU A 11 8.50 -7.97 11.04
CA GLU A 11 9.36 -8.92 11.76
C GLU A 11 10.61 -9.36 10.99
N ILE A 12 11.07 -8.55 10.01
CA ILE A 12 12.34 -8.80 9.32
C ILE A 12 13.50 -8.36 10.21
N GLU A 13 14.47 -9.25 10.46
CA GLU A 13 15.66 -8.96 11.27
C GLU A 13 16.55 -7.86 10.67
N TYR A 14 16.62 -7.77 9.35
CA TYR A 14 17.38 -6.72 8.69
C TYR A 14 16.87 -5.32 9.07
N GLN A 15 17.74 -4.56 9.73
CA GLN A 15 17.44 -3.20 10.23
C GLN A 15 16.18 -3.13 11.13
N LYS A 16 15.94 -4.15 11.94
CA LYS A 16 14.72 -4.33 12.75
C LYS A 16 14.38 -3.10 13.59
N GLU A 17 15.33 -2.58 14.34
CA GLU A 17 15.11 -1.41 15.21
C GLU A 17 14.67 -0.16 14.43
N MET A 18 15.34 0.14 13.33
CA MET A 18 14.99 1.29 12.49
C MET A 18 13.60 1.10 11.86
N ARG A 19 13.32 -0.09 11.33
CA ARG A 19 12.01 -0.42 10.76
C ARG A 19 10.90 -0.33 11.79
N THR A 20 11.12 -0.85 13.01
CA THR A 20 10.18 -0.74 14.11
C THR A 20 9.85 0.73 14.41
N ASN A 21 10.86 1.59 14.48
CA ASN A 21 10.67 3.03 14.70
C ASN A 21 9.87 3.70 13.57
N GLU A 22 10.07 3.30 12.32
CA GLU A 22 9.27 3.80 11.18
C GLU A 22 7.81 3.39 11.29
N TYR A 23 7.52 2.13 11.62
CA TYR A 23 6.14 1.66 11.84
C TYR A 23 5.48 2.38 13.01
N LEU A 24 6.18 2.57 14.13
CA LEU A 24 5.65 3.30 15.29
C LEU A 24 5.32 4.76 14.96
N LYS A 25 6.12 5.44 14.15
CA LYS A 25 5.82 6.79 13.68
C LYS A 25 4.55 6.81 12.82
N THR A 26 4.38 5.83 11.94
CA THR A 26 3.18 5.72 11.10
C THR A 26 1.94 5.44 11.94
N ILE A 27 2.03 4.55 12.94
CA ILE A 27 0.94 4.26 13.88
C ILE A 27 0.52 5.54 14.60
N GLN A 28 1.48 6.25 15.22
CA GLN A 28 1.21 7.48 15.94
C GLN A 28 0.58 8.54 15.03
N TRP A 29 1.10 8.69 13.81
CA TRP A 29 0.55 9.66 12.86
C TRP A 29 -0.92 9.35 12.51
N ILE A 30 -1.27 8.06 12.30
CA ILE A 30 -2.64 7.62 12.03
C ILE A 30 -3.54 7.93 13.23
N GLU A 31 -3.12 7.58 14.44
CA GLU A 31 -3.88 7.83 15.68
C GLU A 31 -4.16 9.32 15.87
N ASP A 32 -3.20 10.18 15.58
CA ASP A 32 -3.32 11.64 15.76
C ASP A 32 -4.15 12.32 14.67
N ASN A 33 -4.11 11.83 13.43
CA ASN A 33 -4.69 12.53 12.28
C ASN A 33 -5.89 11.83 11.65
N LEU A 34 -6.04 10.51 11.82
CA LEU A 34 -7.07 9.70 11.18
C LEU A 34 -7.78 8.74 12.16
N PRO A 35 -8.18 9.20 13.37
CA PRO A 35 -8.71 8.33 14.43
C PRO A 35 -10.00 7.59 14.04
N ASP A 36 -10.75 8.13 13.07
CA ASP A 36 -12.02 7.56 12.61
C ASP A 36 -11.87 6.56 11.46
N TYR A 37 -10.63 6.32 10.99
CA TYR A 37 -10.39 5.38 9.89
C TYR A 37 -10.14 3.98 10.43
N GLU A 38 -10.85 2.99 9.88
CA GLU A 38 -10.49 1.60 10.11
C GLU A 38 -9.12 1.32 9.49
N THR A 39 -8.20 0.79 10.29
CA THR A 39 -6.83 0.51 9.86
C THR A 39 -6.56 -0.98 9.95
N ILE A 40 -6.06 -1.57 8.87
CA ILE A 40 -5.62 -2.97 8.82
C ILE A 40 -4.18 -3.03 8.32
N TRP A 41 -3.33 -3.65 9.10
CA TRP A 41 -1.96 -3.93 8.72
C TRP A 41 -1.89 -5.29 8.04
N LEU A 42 -1.37 -5.33 6.82
CA LEU A 42 -1.21 -6.55 6.04
C LEU A 42 0.23 -7.06 6.19
N GLU A 43 0.45 -8.00 7.11
CA GLU A 43 1.76 -8.63 7.26
C GLU A 43 2.01 -9.64 6.14
N CYS A 44 3.05 -9.37 5.34
CA CYS A 44 3.31 -10.10 4.12
C CYS A 44 4.28 -11.27 4.30
N ILE A 45 5.08 -11.29 5.36
CA ILE A 45 6.19 -12.24 5.53
C ILE A 45 6.04 -13.07 6.81
N SER A 46 5.76 -12.43 7.95
CA SER A 46 5.62 -13.12 9.23
C SER A 46 4.35 -13.98 9.27
N SER A 47 4.42 -15.04 10.06
CA SER A 47 3.30 -15.96 10.29
C SER A 47 2.50 -15.65 11.56
N GLY A 48 2.89 -14.66 12.34
CA GLY A 48 2.24 -14.27 13.59
C GLY A 48 3.15 -13.44 14.49
N ASP A 49 2.61 -13.00 15.61
CA ASP A 49 3.33 -12.30 16.68
C ASP A 49 3.97 -10.95 16.29
N SER A 50 3.35 -10.21 15.36
CA SER A 50 3.81 -8.86 15.03
C SER A 50 3.60 -7.91 16.21
N PHE A 51 4.60 -7.08 16.53
CA PHE A 51 4.47 -6.04 17.55
C PHE A 51 3.34 -5.03 17.25
N ILE A 52 2.93 -4.92 15.98
CA ILE A 52 1.85 -4.03 15.51
C ILE A 52 0.49 -4.43 16.12
N GLU A 53 0.29 -5.71 16.48
CA GLU A 53 -0.96 -6.18 17.10
C GLU A 53 -1.31 -5.45 18.41
N LYS A 54 -0.32 -4.86 19.06
CA LYS A 54 -0.53 -4.05 20.28
C LYS A 54 -1.26 -2.73 20.01
N TYR A 55 -1.29 -2.30 18.76
CA TYR A 55 -1.79 -1.00 18.35
C TYR A 55 -2.97 -1.09 17.37
N SER A 56 -3.01 -2.12 16.53
CA SER A 56 -3.99 -2.20 15.45
C SER A 56 -4.23 -3.64 15.02
N LYS A 57 -5.27 -3.83 14.21
CA LYS A 57 -5.60 -5.13 13.58
C LYS A 57 -4.53 -5.51 12.56
N VAL A 58 -4.02 -6.73 12.67
CA VAL A 58 -3.06 -7.32 11.71
C VAL A 58 -3.72 -8.49 10.99
N PHE A 59 -3.59 -8.50 9.67
CA PHE A 59 -3.93 -9.64 8.83
C PHE A 59 -2.63 -10.28 8.34
N TYR A 60 -2.44 -11.55 8.65
CA TYR A 60 -1.27 -12.33 8.21
C TYR A 60 -1.61 -13.03 6.89
N SER A 61 -0.93 -12.64 5.81
CA SER A 61 -1.24 -13.21 4.49
C SER A 61 -0.83 -14.67 4.35
N HIS A 62 0.23 -15.12 5.03
CA HIS A 62 0.80 -16.47 4.87
C HIS A 62 1.01 -16.87 3.39
N SER A 63 1.17 -15.90 2.50
CA SER A 63 1.22 -16.10 1.06
C SER A 63 2.58 -15.77 0.45
N HIS A 64 3.56 -15.42 1.29
CA HIS A 64 4.91 -15.10 0.81
C HIS A 64 5.52 -16.31 0.08
N ASN A 65 5.90 -16.10 -1.18
CA ASN A 65 6.62 -17.08 -1.97
C ASN A 65 8.11 -16.70 -2.00
N PRO A 66 9.01 -17.46 -1.35
CA PRO A 66 10.45 -17.17 -1.32
C PRO A 66 11.11 -17.26 -2.70
N ASP A 67 10.51 -18.00 -3.65
CA ASP A 67 11.02 -18.12 -5.01
C ASP A 67 10.69 -16.89 -5.88
N PHE A 68 9.82 -16.01 -5.40
CA PHE A 68 9.51 -14.78 -6.10
C PHE A 68 10.57 -13.72 -5.83
N ILE A 69 11.29 -13.34 -6.87
CA ILE A 69 12.30 -12.28 -6.83
C ILE A 69 11.62 -10.90 -6.81
N ASN A 70 10.48 -10.79 -7.49
CA ASN A 70 9.71 -9.55 -7.57
C ASN A 70 8.87 -9.35 -6.29
N LYS A 71 9.30 -8.40 -5.45
CA LYS A 71 8.60 -8.06 -4.20
C LYS A 71 7.17 -7.56 -4.44
N GLY A 72 6.94 -6.86 -5.55
CA GLY A 72 5.61 -6.38 -5.94
C GLY A 72 4.64 -7.52 -6.25
N ALA A 73 5.12 -8.60 -6.88
CA ALA A 73 4.31 -9.79 -7.13
C ALA A 73 3.91 -10.50 -5.82
N ASN A 74 4.84 -10.62 -4.86
CA ASN A 74 4.53 -11.13 -3.52
C ASN A 74 3.49 -10.26 -2.79
N LEU A 75 3.64 -8.94 -2.87
CA LEU A 75 2.63 -8.02 -2.32
C LEU A 75 1.27 -8.22 -3.00
N GLY A 76 1.22 -8.32 -4.32
CA GLY A 76 -0.02 -8.54 -5.05
C GLY A 76 -0.76 -9.81 -4.64
N ILE A 77 -0.01 -10.90 -4.40
CA ILE A 77 -0.60 -12.15 -3.88
C ILE A 77 -1.16 -11.96 -2.47
N ALA A 78 -0.44 -11.24 -1.61
CA ALA A 78 -0.91 -10.95 -0.25
C ALA A 78 -2.20 -10.09 -0.27
N LEU A 79 -2.25 -9.07 -1.14
CA LEU A 79 -3.44 -8.25 -1.35
C LEU A 79 -4.63 -9.05 -1.89
N LYS A 80 -4.39 -9.93 -2.86
CA LYS A 80 -5.43 -10.83 -3.41
C LYS A 80 -6.01 -11.72 -2.32
N LYS A 81 -5.16 -12.32 -1.49
CA LYS A 81 -5.61 -13.15 -0.37
C LYS A 81 -6.40 -12.35 0.65
N PHE A 82 -5.90 -11.17 1.02
CA PHE A 82 -6.62 -10.27 1.93
C PHE A 82 -8.02 -9.95 1.43
N MET A 83 -8.17 -9.58 0.16
CA MET A 83 -9.48 -9.28 -0.45
C MET A 83 -10.41 -10.49 -0.53
N GLY A 84 -9.86 -11.70 -0.64
CA GLY A 84 -10.64 -12.95 -0.69
C GLY A 84 -11.12 -13.44 0.68
N GLU A 85 -10.43 -13.07 1.76
CA GLU A 85 -10.69 -13.56 3.11
C GLU A 85 -11.38 -12.53 4.03
N ASN A 86 -11.49 -11.27 3.58
CA ASN A 86 -12.10 -10.20 4.38
C ASN A 86 -13.30 -9.57 3.67
N ASP A 87 -14.41 -9.46 4.40
CA ASP A 87 -15.56 -8.69 3.93
C ASP A 87 -15.35 -7.22 4.28
N ILE A 88 -14.97 -6.43 3.28
CA ILE A 88 -14.71 -5.00 3.41
C ILE A 88 -15.99 -4.25 3.03
N ASN A 89 -16.55 -3.52 4.00
CA ASN A 89 -17.77 -2.73 3.81
C ASN A 89 -17.50 -1.29 3.33
N GLN A 90 -16.27 -0.85 3.34
CA GLN A 90 -15.87 0.48 2.92
C GLN A 90 -15.80 0.58 1.39
N GLU A 91 -16.18 1.73 0.85
CA GLU A 91 -16.21 1.98 -0.60
C GLU A 91 -14.83 2.25 -1.19
N LEU A 92 -13.91 2.79 -0.39
CA LEU A 92 -12.57 3.21 -0.81
C LEU A 92 -11.52 2.54 0.06
N ILE A 93 -10.50 1.99 -0.58
CA ILE A 93 -9.30 1.45 0.07
C ILE A 93 -8.16 2.43 -0.18
N VAL A 94 -7.60 2.99 0.88
CA VAL A 94 -6.34 3.70 0.85
C VAL A 94 -5.24 2.73 1.22
N GLN A 95 -4.41 2.38 0.26
CA GLN A 95 -3.20 1.59 0.51
C GLN A 95 -2.00 2.51 0.62
N PHE A 96 -1.19 2.32 1.66
CA PHE A 96 0.14 2.89 1.71
C PHE A 96 1.11 2.01 2.49
N THR A 97 2.38 2.07 2.12
CA THR A 97 3.41 1.24 2.76
C THR A 97 3.57 1.62 4.22
N GLY A 98 3.43 0.66 5.13
CA GLY A 98 3.36 0.90 6.58
C GLY A 98 4.59 1.56 7.22
N ARG A 99 5.73 1.65 6.50
CA ARG A 99 6.93 2.37 6.94
C ARG A 99 7.01 3.80 6.44
N TYR A 100 6.08 4.20 5.57
CA TYR A 100 6.00 5.56 5.06
C TYR A 100 5.05 6.35 5.97
N HIS A 101 5.37 7.60 6.22
CA HIS A 101 4.52 8.44 7.04
C HIS A 101 4.26 9.77 6.34
N PHE A 102 3.02 10.22 6.45
CA PHE A 102 2.62 11.50 5.88
C PHE A 102 3.23 12.65 6.68
N THR A 103 3.61 13.71 6.00
CA THR A 103 4.08 14.96 6.63
C THR A 103 2.92 15.89 6.98
N ASP A 104 1.76 15.69 6.33
CA ASP A 104 0.49 16.35 6.60
C ASP A 104 -0.68 15.51 6.06
N ASP A 105 -1.90 16.00 6.16
CA ASP A 105 -3.13 15.34 5.74
C ASP A 105 -3.54 15.64 4.27
N TYR A 106 -2.64 16.19 3.46
CA TYR A 106 -2.94 16.64 2.10
C TYR A 106 -3.62 15.57 1.24
N PHE A 107 -3.09 14.36 1.21
CA PHE A 107 -3.66 13.25 0.44
C PHE A 107 -5.12 12.97 0.80
N PHE A 108 -5.44 12.95 2.09
CA PHE A 108 -6.79 12.67 2.59
C PHE A 108 -7.75 13.84 2.33
N ARG A 109 -7.27 15.08 2.40
CA ARG A 109 -8.05 16.26 2.00
C ARG A 109 -8.37 16.22 0.51
N VAL A 110 -7.41 15.88 -0.35
CA VAL A 110 -7.66 15.76 -1.79
C VAL A 110 -8.78 14.76 -2.07
N ILE A 111 -8.76 13.59 -1.43
CA ILE A 111 -9.83 12.58 -1.57
C ILE A 111 -11.18 13.13 -1.12
N LYS A 112 -11.20 13.83 0.02
CA LYS A 112 -12.42 14.42 0.60
C LYS A 112 -13.00 15.53 -0.27
N ASP A 113 -12.14 16.40 -0.79
CA ASP A 113 -12.55 17.59 -1.55
C ASP A 113 -12.89 17.25 -3.01
N ASN A 114 -12.43 16.12 -3.51
CA ASN A 114 -12.66 15.66 -4.88
C ASN A 114 -13.28 14.26 -4.91
N PRO A 115 -14.50 14.07 -4.39
CA PRO A 115 -15.14 12.76 -4.37
C PRO A 115 -15.51 12.30 -5.77
N GLY A 116 -15.60 10.99 -5.98
CA GLY A 116 -16.17 10.41 -7.20
C GLY A 116 -15.16 9.86 -8.19
N TYR A 117 -13.87 10.08 -7.99
CA TYR A 117 -12.83 9.41 -8.78
C TYR A 117 -12.74 7.92 -8.40
N ASP A 118 -12.31 7.11 -9.37
CA ASP A 118 -12.11 5.67 -9.16
C ASP A 118 -10.79 5.37 -8.50
N LEU A 119 -9.75 6.14 -8.88
CA LEU A 119 -8.38 6.02 -8.41
C LEU A 119 -7.82 7.40 -8.08
N TYR A 120 -7.10 7.51 -6.96
CA TYR A 120 -6.26 8.65 -6.60
C TYR A 120 -4.82 8.14 -6.51
N ALA A 121 -3.97 8.60 -7.40
CA ALA A 121 -2.59 8.13 -7.49
C ALA A 121 -1.66 9.23 -8.01
N MET A 122 -0.39 9.11 -7.70
CA MET A 122 0.65 9.95 -8.27
C MET A 122 1.31 9.22 -9.44
N ASP A 123 1.32 9.87 -10.63
CA ASP A 123 2.11 9.41 -11.76
C ASP A 123 3.61 9.69 -11.48
N ASP A 124 4.46 8.69 -11.64
CA ASP A 124 5.90 8.86 -11.48
C ASP A 124 6.63 9.26 -12.79
N GLY A 125 5.88 9.48 -13.86
CA GLY A 125 6.38 9.94 -15.16
C GLY A 125 6.91 8.83 -16.09
N HIS A 126 6.71 7.54 -15.71
CA HIS A 126 7.20 6.38 -16.48
C HIS A 126 6.08 5.41 -16.86
N SER A 127 4.86 5.89 -17.06
CA SER A 127 3.66 5.06 -17.30
C SER A 127 3.45 4.07 -16.17
N GLN A 128 3.55 4.55 -14.95
CA GLN A 128 3.31 3.80 -13.72
C GLN A 128 2.85 4.72 -12.61
N TYR A 129 2.05 4.19 -11.67
CA TYR A 129 1.61 4.93 -10.49
C TYR A 129 2.45 4.54 -9.27
N PHE A 130 2.73 5.52 -8.42
CA PHE A 130 3.42 5.27 -7.16
C PHE A 130 2.54 4.42 -6.22
N THR A 131 2.86 3.13 -6.08
CA THR A 131 2.10 2.21 -5.23
C THR A 131 2.50 2.26 -3.76
N GLY A 132 3.47 3.08 -3.42
CA GLY A 132 3.78 3.39 -2.01
C GLY A 132 2.63 4.08 -1.29
N CYS A 133 1.75 4.78 -2.03
CA CYS A 133 0.49 5.35 -1.56
C CYS A 133 -0.47 5.60 -2.72
N PHE A 134 -1.69 5.08 -2.62
CA PHE A 134 -2.80 5.36 -3.55
C PHE A 134 -4.14 5.03 -2.89
N ALA A 135 -5.24 5.51 -3.47
CA ALA A 135 -6.59 5.11 -3.08
C ALA A 135 -7.36 4.59 -4.29
N LEU A 136 -8.06 3.49 -4.14
CA LEU A 136 -8.82 2.84 -5.20
C LEU A 136 -10.17 2.37 -4.65
N LYS A 137 -11.26 2.53 -5.42
CA LYS A 137 -12.58 1.98 -5.06
C LYS A 137 -12.47 0.47 -4.82
N LYS A 138 -13.15 -0.02 -3.79
CA LYS A 138 -13.06 -1.41 -3.32
C LYS A 138 -13.28 -2.44 -4.43
N GLU A 139 -14.33 -2.26 -5.24
CA GLU A 139 -14.64 -3.20 -6.32
C GLU A 139 -13.51 -3.26 -7.36
N LEU A 140 -12.92 -2.10 -7.68
CA LEU A 140 -11.82 -1.99 -8.61
C LEU A 140 -10.51 -2.52 -8.01
N PHE A 141 -10.30 -2.31 -6.71
CA PHE A 141 -9.17 -2.89 -5.99
C PHE A 141 -9.25 -4.42 -6.02
N SER A 142 -10.41 -4.98 -5.69
CA SER A 142 -10.67 -6.41 -5.77
C SER A 142 -10.47 -6.94 -7.20
N LYS A 143 -11.00 -6.25 -8.20
CA LYS A 143 -10.83 -6.60 -9.61
C LYS A 143 -9.35 -6.60 -10.00
N TRP A 144 -8.62 -5.53 -9.72
CA TRP A 144 -7.19 -5.41 -10.03
C TRP A 144 -6.38 -6.57 -9.45
N VAL A 145 -6.52 -6.83 -8.13
CA VAL A 145 -5.70 -7.88 -7.49
C VAL A 145 -6.08 -9.30 -7.94
N ASN A 146 -7.33 -9.52 -8.37
CA ASN A 146 -7.81 -10.82 -8.83
C ASN A 146 -7.48 -11.09 -10.30
N GLU A 147 -7.54 -10.10 -11.17
CA GLU A 147 -7.30 -10.23 -12.61
C GLU A 147 -5.80 -10.15 -12.97
N THR A 148 -4.98 -9.57 -12.11
CA THR A 148 -3.54 -9.49 -12.35
C THR A 148 -2.88 -10.87 -12.21
N ASP A 149 -2.14 -11.28 -13.23
CA ASP A 149 -1.30 -12.48 -13.21
C ASP A 149 0.04 -12.20 -12.52
N TRP A 150 0.04 -12.36 -11.19
CA TRP A 150 1.20 -12.10 -10.34
C TRP A 150 2.40 -13.02 -10.65
N VAL A 151 2.16 -14.23 -11.15
CA VAL A 151 3.21 -15.16 -11.56
C VAL A 151 3.93 -14.63 -12.80
N SER A 152 3.17 -14.20 -13.79
CA SER A 152 3.75 -13.57 -15.00
C SER A 152 4.46 -12.26 -14.67
N LEU A 153 3.93 -11.43 -13.75
CA LEU A 153 4.63 -10.23 -13.28
C LEU A 153 5.99 -10.57 -12.66
N ASN A 154 6.05 -11.60 -11.81
CA ASN A 154 7.32 -12.05 -11.24
C ASN A 154 8.31 -12.49 -12.32
N ASN A 155 7.86 -13.34 -13.24
CA ASN A 155 8.72 -13.95 -14.27
C ASN A 155 9.24 -12.91 -15.28
N LEU A 156 8.44 -11.91 -15.60
CA LEU A 156 8.78 -10.83 -16.54
C LEU A 156 9.41 -9.61 -15.83
N MET A 157 9.57 -9.66 -14.51
CA MET A 157 10.10 -8.57 -13.70
C MET A 157 9.33 -7.25 -13.88
N ILE A 158 8.01 -7.35 -14.11
CA ILE A 158 7.14 -6.19 -14.22
C ILE A 158 6.80 -5.71 -12.80
N ASN A 159 7.02 -4.43 -12.53
CA ASN A 159 6.71 -3.88 -11.22
C ASN A 159 5.20 -3.68 -11.00
N ILE A 160 4.79 -3.67 -9.75
CA ILE A 160 3.39 -3.51 -9.33
C ILE A 160 2.83 -2.14 -9.74
N GLU A 161 3.66 -1.11 -9.78
CA GLU A 161 3.36 0.26 -10.18
C GLU A 161 2.82 0.29 -11.63
N LYS A 162 3.48 -0.43 -12.52
CA LYS A 162 3.06 -0.55 -13.92
C LYS A 162 1.78 -1.38 -14.05
N SER A 163 1.61 -2.39 -13.21
CA SER A 163 0.37 -3.20 -13.18
C SER A 163 -0.85 -2.33 -12.85
N LEU A 164 -0.75 -1.48 -11.82
CA LEU A 164 -1.84 -0.58 -11.44
C LEU A 164 -2.14 0.43 -12.55
N TRP A 165 -1.11 1.01 -13.18
CA TRP A 165 -1.27 1.95 -14.28
C TRP A 165 -1.95 1.29 -15.49
N SER A 166 -1.50 0.08 -15.90
CA SER A 166 -2.12 -0.66 -17.01
C SER A 166 -3.57 -1.01 -16.71
N PHE A 167 -3.86 -1.47 -15.49
CA PHE A 167 -5.22 -1.78 -15.06
C PHE A 167 -6.13 -0.55 -15.15
N ALA A 168 -5.68 0.60 -14.67
CA ALA A 168 -6.44 1.85 -14.71
C ALA A 168 -6.77 2.26 -16.16
N ARG A 169 -5.79 2.21 -17.04
CA ARG A 169 -5.96 2.54 -18.46
C ARG A 169 -6.88 1.56 -19.18
N ASP A 170 -6.65 0.25 -19.01
CA ASP A 170 -7.37 -0.80 -19.75
C ASP A 170 -8.85 -0.89 -19.30
N ASN A 171 -9.18 -0.42 -18.09
CA ASN A 171 -10.53 -0.30 -17.58
C ASN A 171 -11.11 1.12 -17.69
N ASN A 172 -10.42 2.09 -18.31
CA ASN A 172 -10.83 3.48 -18.48
C ASN A 172 -11.25 4.13 -17.14
N LEU A 173 -10.47 3.95 -16.09
CA LEU A 173 -10.78 4.50 -14.78
C LEU A 173 -10.75 6.03 -14.80
N ASN A 174 -11.66 6.65 -14.04
CA ASN A 174 -11.61 8.08 -13.73
C ASN A 174 -10.54 8.31 -12.65
N VAL A 175 -9.36 8.80 -13.05
CA VAL A 175 -8.20 8.95 -12.17
C VAL A 175 -8.03 10.40 -11.76
N TYR A 176 -7.87 10.64 -10.45
CA TYR A 176 -7.33 11.88 -9.93
C TYR A 176 -5.80 11.73 -9.83
N GLU A 177 -5.09 12.35 -10.75
CA GLU A 177 -3.62 12.34 -10.72
C GLU A 177 -3.12 13.44 -9.77
N LEU A 178 -2.35 13.02 -8.76
CA LEU A 178 -1.74 13.93 -7.82
C LEU A 178 -0.34 14.35 -8.31
N ASP A 179 -0.04 15.62 -8.20
CA ASP A 179 1.31 16.15 -8.45
C ASP A 179 2.31 15.73 -7.37
N SER A 180 1.81 15.48 -6.16
CA SER A 180 2.62 15.07 -5.01
C SER A 180 1.77 14.31 -3.99
N ILE A 181 2.44 13.49 -3.18
CA ILE A 181 1.92 12.91 -1.94
C ILE A 181 2.87 13.38 -0.85
N HIS A 182 2.39 14.19 0.09
CA HIS A 182 3.20 14.74 1.18
C HIS A 182 3.59 13.64 2.18
N MET A 183 4.57 12.84 1.80
CA MET A 183 4.96 11.62 2.50
C MET A 183 6.49 11.48 2.54
N ASP A 184 7.02 11.15 3.70
CA ASP A 184 8.41 10.72 3.84
C ASP A 184 8.53 9.23 3.55
N CYS A 185 9.26 8.91 2.49
CA CYS A 185 9.50 7.56 2.04
C CYS A 185 10.98 7.21 2.23
N ASN A 186 11.31 6.41 3.24
CA ASN A 186 12.66 5.86 3.35
C ASN A 186 12.82 4.69 2.37
N ILE A 187 13.24 4.99 1.16
CA ILE A 187 13.55 3.95 0.17
C ILE A 187 14.98 3.48 0.44
N PHE A 188 15.14 2.25 0.92
CA PHE A 188 16.44 1.63 1.10
C PHE A 188 17.02 1.19 -0.25
N GLY A 189 17.69 2.15 -0.92
CA GLY A 189 18.62 1.87 -1.98
C GLY A 189 20.03 2.05 -1.43
N ASN A 190 20.82 1.00 -1.32
CA ASN A 190 22.27 1.03 -1.01
C ASN A 190 22.69 1.76 0.28
N GLY A 191 21.92 1.67 1.36
CA GLY A 191 22.37 2.07 2.70
C GLY A 191 22.21 3.54 3.05
N ASN A 192 21.74 4.40 2.15
CA ASN A 192 21.39 5.77 2.46
C ASN A 192 19.87 5.97 2.39
N PRO A 193 19.25 6.58 3.41
CA PRO A 193 17.84 6.95 3.33
C PRO A 193 17.65 8.02 2.24
N VAL A 194 16.98 7.68 1.17
CA VAL A 194 16.57 8.67 0.17
C VAL A 194 15.22 9.22 0.63
N GLN A 195 15.20 10.44 1.14
CA GLN A 195 13.96 11.18 1.31
C GLN A 195 13.45 11.58 -0.09
N ILE A 196 12.41 10.94 -0.55
CA ILE A 196 11.65 11.44 -1.69
C ILE A 196 10.60 12.39 -1.12
N LYS A 197 10.96 13.67 -1.02
CA LYS A 197 9.96 14.73 -0.94
C LYS A 197 9.42 14.92 -2.34
N ARG A 198 8.27 14.36 -2.60
CA ARG A 198 7.47 14.66 -3.78
C ARG A 198 6.07 15.07 -3.35
#